data_428f93d092a9cf7cac957e6972e08365
#
_entry.id   428f93d092a9cf7cac957e6972e08365
#
_cell.length_a   1.000
_cell.length_b   1.000
_cell.length_c   1.000
_cell.angle_alpha   90.00
_cell.angle_beta   90.00
_cell.angle_gamma   90.00
#
_symmetry.space_group_name_H-M   'P 1'
#
loop_
_entity.id
_entity.type
_entity.pdbx_description
1 polymer ?
#
loop_
_entity_poly.entity_id
_entity_poly.type
_entity_poly.pdbx_seq_one_letter_code
_entity_poly.pdbx_strand_id
1 'polypeptide(L)'
;MSSIAFRPILALALLAALVTVTAPDDVQASGTTKVATGKTVHTHYPLTLENCGQKVTYRKAPERAVALGQNSAEILLLLGLQDRMAGTAFWPSKVLPQVADANAKVKLLTVEMPRFESILAEEPDFVAAALPSLMGPNSKVAKREDFQKMDVPTYLAPGTCLASGTAKDAYGSRDQLWNPELLYREIDELSRIFDVPDRGQALIADLKAREAKVRALAAKGLVAGKTRPSFLFWFSSPSPSADAYVAGKNGASGYIADLLGGTNAVTNETEWPTMSWESIIATHPDVIVVASLDRNRWELDKPQAKIAFLTSDTATREMPAVKSGRMIVMDGSAMNPSVRTIYGAEQVARALQEQAESQASGAPSKVPGPKKSGTSSDRSESR
;
A
#
# COMPACT_ATOMS: atom_id res chain seq x y z
N MET A 1 15.34 65.83 53.08
CA MET A 1 16.22 66.83 52.43
C MET A 1 16.12 66.51 50.93
N SER A 2 15.21 67.05 50.22
CA SER A 2 15.18 68.35 49.48
C SER A 2 16.22 68.35 48.37
N SER A 3 15.75 68.31 47.16
CA SER A 3 15.83 69.38 46.11
C SER A 3 15.47 68.71 44.78
N ILE A 4 14.36 69.02 44.14
CA ILE A 4 13.83 70.20 43.37
C ILE A 4 14.70 70.47 42.11
N ALA A 5 13.99 70.37 40.99
CA ALA A 5 13.96 71.17 39.78
C ALA A 5 15.02 70.92 38.68
N PHE A 6 14.73 70.87 37.41
CA PHE A 6 14.12 71.92 36.52
C PHE A 6 13.83 71.29 35.15
N ARG A 7 12.68 71.62 34.60
CA ARG A 7 12.37 71.56 33.16
C ARG A 7 12.88 72.83 32.49
N PRO A 8 13.23 72.76 31.21
CA PRO A 8 12.54 73.65 30.30
C PRO A 8 11.94 73.02 29.03
N ILE A 9 10.85 73.60 28.65
CA ILE A 9 10.09 73.58 27.44
C ILE A 9 10.91 74.26 26.33
N LEU A 10 10.98 73.67 25.10
CA LEU A 10 11.05 74.50 23.88
C LEU A 10 10.62 73.73 22.63
N ALA A 11 9.59 74.23 22.08
CA ALA A 11 9.36 74.61 20.68
C ALA A 11 9.19 73.53 19.59
N LEU A 12 7.95 73.51 19.19
CA LEU A 12 7.35 73.00 17.98
C LEU A 12 7.99 73.59 16.72
N ALA A 13 8.49 72.78 15.79
CA ALA A 13 8.71 73.25 14.42
C ALA A 13 8.02 72.22 13.46
N LEU A 14 6.90 72.72 12.89
CA LEU A 14 6.25 72.01 11.78
C LEU A 14 7.12 72.13 10.55
N LEU A 15 7.54 70.98 10.02
CA LEU A 15 8.01 70.85 8.65
C LEU A 15 7.00 69.98 7.85
N ALA A 16 6.29 70.66 6.96
CA ALA A 16 5.42 70.01 5.99
C ALA A 16 6.31 69.33 4.91
N ALA A 17 6.36 67.99 4.93
CA ALA A 17 6.97 67.21 3.85
C ALA A 17 5.88 66.84 2.84
N LEU A 18 6.04 67.34 1.61
CA LEU A 18 5.27 66.95 0.44
C LEU A 18 5.55 65.47 0.15
N VAL A 19 4.55 64.60 0.34
CA VAL A 19 4.61 63.23 -0.11
C VAL A 19 4.15 63.17 -1.56
N THR A 20 5.09 63.07 -2.49
CA THR A 20 4.80 62.68 -3.87
C THR A 20 4.45 61.20 -3.89
N VAL A 21 3.18 60.90 -4.14
CA VAL A 21 2.71 59.51 -4.42
C VAL A 21 3.17 59.15 -5.83
N THR A 22 4.22 58.33 -5.94
CA THR A 22 4.56 57.63 -7.16
C THR A 22 3.74 56.31 -7.19
N ALA A 23 2.91 56.15 -8.21
CA ALA A 23 2.20 54.91 -8.48
C ALA A 23 3.21 53.76 -8.68
N PRO A 24 2.91 52.55 -8.17
CA PRO A 24 3.76 51.41 -8.50
C PRO A 24 3.52 50.99 -9.93
N ASP A 25 4.62 50.89 -10.70
CA ASP A 25 4.67 50.26 -12.01
C ASP A 25 4.15 48.81 -11.94
N ASP A 26 3.31 48.48 -12.91
CA ASP A 26 2.83 47.12 -13.16
C ASP A 26 4.01 46.12 -13.29
N VAL A 27 4.25 45.34 -12.24
CA VAL A 27 5.11 44.17 -12.31
C VAL A 27 4.31 43.09 -13.03
N GLN A 28 4.44 43.01 -14.33
CA GLN A 28 4.06 41.85 -15.12
C GLN A 28 4.87 40.65 -14.64
N ALA A 29 4.24 39.82 -13.83
CA ALA A 29 4.76 38.50 -13.47
C ALA A 29 4.62 37.55 -14.66
N SER A 30 5.51 37.68 -15.66
CA SER A 30 5.77 36.64 -16.67
C SER A 30 6.71 35.59 -16.09
N GLY A 31 6.21 34.84 -15.10
CA GLY A 31 6.83 33.63 -14.62
C GLY A 31 6.40 32.43 -15.48
N THR A 32 6.80 32.39 -16.74
CA THR A 32 6.81 31.12 -17.49
C THR A 32 7.86 30.24 -16.85
N THR A 33 7.42 29.37 -15.94
CA THR A 33 8.25 28.24 -15.49
C THR A 33 8.56 27.41 -16.74
N LYS A 34 9.77 27.59 -17.29
CA LYS A 34 10.32 26.67 -18.28
C LYS A 34 10.30 25.28 -17.63
N VAL A 35 9.30 24.48 -17.97
CA VAL A 35 9.38 23.04 -17.79
C VAL A 35 10.65 22.63 -18.54
N ALA A 36 11.67 22.22 -17.79
CA ALA A 36 12.88 21.68 -18.38
C ALA A 36 12.42 20.49 -19.25
N THR A 37 12.52 20.64 -20.56
CA THR A 37 12.37 19.54 -21.51
C THR A 37 13.55 18.60 -21.29
N GLY A 38 13.46 17.79 -20.22
CA GLY A 38 14.38 16.68 -19.99
C GLY A 38 14.27 15.76 -21.21
N LYS A 39 15.42 15.40 -21.75
CA LYS A 39 15.51 14.44 -22.84
C LYS A 39 14.86 13.15 -22.35
N THR A 40 13.74 12.73 -22.95
CA THR A 40 13.05 11.48 -22.59
C THR A 40 14.05 10.33 -22.72
N VAL A 41 14.24 9.60 -21.63
CA VAL A 41 15.13 8.43 -21.61
C VAL A 41 14.39 7.26 -22.24
N HIS A 42 14.96 6.65 -23.27
CA HIS A 42 14.40 5.45 -23.92
C HIS A 42 15.21 4.21 -23.59
N THR A 43 14.53 3.09 -23.54
CA THR A 43 15.17 1.79 -23.37
C THR A 43 15.79 1.31 -24.68
N HIS A 44 17.04 0.84 -24.62
CA HIS A 44 17.67 0.18 -25.76
C HIS A 44 17.26 -1.29 -25.80
N TYR A 45 16.66 -1.71 -26.93
CA TYR A 45 16.32 -3.10 -27.18
C TYR A 45 17.34 -3.75 -28.15
N PRO A 46 17.60 -5.08 -28.04
CA PRO A 46 16.99 -6.00 -27.05
C PRO A 46 17.47 -5.74 -25.63
N LEU A 47 16.54 -5.70 -24.68
CA LEU A 47 16.81 -5.59 -23.24
C LEU A 47 16.86 -7.00 -22.62
N THR A 48 17.97 -7.37 -22.00
CA THR A 48 18.08 -8.63 -21.26
C THR A 48 18.18 -8.36 -19.76
N LEU A 49 17.28 -8.97 -18.97
CA LEU A 49 17.26 -8.87 -17.51
C LEU A 49 17.41 -10.25 -16.90
N GLU A 50 18.00 -10.30 -15.71
CA GLU A 50 17.93 -11.48 -14.84
C GLU A 50 16.75 -11.33 -13.90
N ASN A 51 15.76 -12.22 -14.04
CA ASN A 51 14.54 -12.17 -13.26
C ASN A 51 14.25 -13.53 -12.63
N CYS A 52 14.34 -13.63 -11.30
CA CYS A 52 14.13 -14.86 -10.53
C CYS A 52 14.97 -16.05 -11.05
N GLY A 53 16.27 -15.84 -11.25
CA GLY A 53 17.21 -16.88 -11.70
C GLY A 53 17.13 -17.25 -13.18
N GLN A 54 16.32 -16.51 -13.97
CA GLN A 54 16.24 -16.71 -15.42
C GLN A 54 16.64 -15.45 -16.17
N LYS A 55 17.44 -15.58 -17.24
CA LYS A 55 17.73 -14.51 -18.19
C LYS A 55 16.58 -14.42 -19.20
N VAL A 56 15.91 -13.28 -19.24
CA VAL A 56 14.80 -13.00 -20.16
C VAL A 56 15.19 -11.84 -21.07
N THR A 57 15.01 -12.02 -22.38
CA THR A 57 15.29 -10.98 -23.38
C THR A 57 14.00 -10.45 -23.96
N TYR A 58 13.80 -9.15 -23.81
CA TYR A 58 12.69 -8.38 -24.38
C TYR A 58 13.19 -7.70 -25.66
N ARG A 59 12.62 -8.05 -26.80
CA ARG A 59 13.07 -7.57 -28.12
C ARG A 59 12.55 -6.18 -28.45
N LYS A 60 11.40 -5.80 -27.89
CA LYS A 60 10.71 -4.51 -27.99
C LYS A 60 9.86 -4.26 -26.76
N ALA A 61 9.33 -3.05 -26.61
CA ALA A 61 8.33 -2.75 -25.59
C ALA A 61 7.04 -3.56 -25.85
N PRO A 62 6.45 -4.20 -24.82
CA PRO A 62 5.20 -4.93 -24.97
C PRO A 62 4.03 -4.01 -25.32
N GLU A 63 3.08 -4.54 -26.10
CA GLU A 63 1.85 -3.85 -26.51
C GLU A 63 0.58 -4.57 -26.05
N ARG A 64 0.70 -5.86 -25.66
CA ARG A 64 -0.40 -6.72 -25.24
C ARG A 64 -0.06 -7.50 -23.97
N ALA A 65 0.18 -6.77 -22.89
CA ALA A 65 0.55 -7.38 -21.63
C ALA A 65 -0.64 -8.02 -20.90
N VAL A 66 -0.45 -9.19 -20.30
CA VAL A 66 -1.36 -9.73 -19.29
C VAL A 66 -0.68 -9.70 -17.93
N ALA A 67 -1.36 -9.09 -16.94
CA ALA A 67 -0.88 -8.98 -15.58
C ALA A 67 -1.63 -9.96 -14.67
N LEU A 68 -0.91 -10.91 -14.10
CA LEU A 68 -1.43 -11.92 -13.18
C LEU A 68 -1.12 -11.53 -11.74
N GLY A 69 -2.18 -11.24 -10.98
CA GLY A 69 -2.12 -10.73 -9.62
C GLY A 69 -2.14 -9.21 -9.55
N GLN A 70 -2.83 -8.72 -8.53
CA GLN A 70 -3.18 -7.32 -8.40
C GLN A 70 -1.96 -6.38 -8.35
N ASN A 71 -0.85 -6.78 -7.69
CA ASN A 71 0.34 -5.93 -7.63
C ASN A 71 0.92 -5.65 -9.02
N SER A 72 1.14 -6.70 -9.84
CA SER A 72 1.68 -6.51 -11.20
C SER A 72 0.75 -5.64 -12.06
N ALA A 73 -0.57 -5.83 -11.95
CA ALA A 73 -1.54 -5.00 -12.65
C ALA A 73 -1.48 -3.54 -12.19
N GLU A 74 -1.45 -3.29 -10.88
CA GLU A 74 -1.41 -1.92 -10.34
C GLU A 74 -0.11 -1.19 -10.65
N ILE A 75 1.04 -1.88 -10.70
CA ILE A 75 2.29 -1.25 -11.16
C ILE A 75 2.15 -0.79 -12.61
N LEU A 76 1.65 -1.64 -13.52
CA LEU A 76 1.45 -1.25 -14.93
C LEU A 76 0.46 -0.09 -15.05
N LEU A 77 -0.63 -0.09 -14.27
CA LEU A 77 -1.58 1.02 -14.24
C LEU A 77 -0.98 2.31 -13.69
N LEU A 78 -0.18 2.25 -12.62
CA LEU A 78 0.53 3.40 -12.05
C LEU A 78 1.59 3.96 -13.01
N LEU A 79 2.16 3.11 -13.87
CA LEU A 79 3.03 3.53 -14.96
C LEU A 79 2.27 4.10 -16.18
N GLY A 80 0.91 4.12 -16.14
CA GLY A 80 0.05 4.65 -17.22
C GLY A 80 0.04 3.76 -18.46
N LEU A 81 0.09 2.43 -18.29
CA LEU A 81 0.22 1.44 -19.37
C LEU A 81 -1.11 0.72 -19.69
N GLN A 82 -2.27 1.22 -19.22
CA GLN A 82 -3.58 0.60 -19.44
C GLN A 82 -3.86 0.29 -20.92
N ASP A 83 -3.39 1.12 -21.84
CA ASP A 83 -3.62 0.95 -23.28
C ASP A 83 -2.71 -0.13 -23.91
N ARG A 84 -1.74 -0.66 -23.13
CA ARG A 84 -0.87 -1.78 -23.49
C ARG A 84 -1.17 -3.05 -22.72
N MET A 85 -2.30 -3.09 -21.98
CA MET A 85 -2.73 -4.24 -21.20
C MET A 85 -3.88 -4.94 -21.92
N ALA A 86 -3.65 -6.18 -22.35
CA ALA A 86 -4.68 -7.04 -22.94
C ALA A 86 -5.63 -7.62 -21.87
N GLY A 87 -5.15 -7.78 -20.62
CA GLY A 87 -5.97 -8.26 -19.53
C GLY A 87 -5.26 -8.36 -18.19
N THR A 88 -6.08 -8.58 -17.16
CA THR A 88 -5.62 -8.85 -15.79
C THR A 88 -6.39 -10.01 -15.18
N ALA A 89 -5.81 -10.67 -14.17
CA ALA A 89 -6.47 -11.71 -13.41
C ALA A 89 -5.98 -11.76 -11.96
N PHE A 90 -6.74 -12.39 -11.07
CA PHE A 90 -6.45 -12.60 -9.66
C PHE A 90 -6.45 -11.29 -8.84
N TRP A 91 -7.67 -10.86 -8.44
CA TRP A 91 -7.91 -9.60 -7.73
C TRP A 91 -8.58 -9.81 -6.37
N PRO A 92 -7.85 -9.85 -5.25
CA PRO A 92 -8.42 -10.03 -3.91
C PRO A 92 -9.03 -8.76 -3.31
N SER A 93 -8.69 -7.57 -3.82
CA SER A 93 -9.15 -6.27 -3.30
C SER A 93 -9.62 -5.34 -4.41
N LYS A 94 -10.33 -4.27 -4.05
CA LYS A 94 -10.62 -3.18 -5.00
C LYS A 94 -9.33 -2.56 -5.53
N VAL A 95 -9.37 -2.10 -6.78
CA VAL A 95 -8.24 -1.38 -7.37
C VAL A 95 -7.90 -0.11 -6.56
N LEU A 96 -6.64 0.29 -6.58
CA LEU A 96 -6.20 1.57 -6.00
C LEU A 96 -7.02 2.72 -6.59
N PRO A 97 -7.60 3.64 -5.76
CA PRO A 97 -8.48 4.71 -6.25
C PRO A 97 -7.85 5.58 -7.34
N GLN A 98 -6.56 5.84 -7.25
CA GLN A 98 -5.83 6.69 -8.21
C GLN A 98 -5.67 6.09 -9.61
N VAL A 99 -5.91 4.79 -9.77
CA VAL A 99 -5.86 4.10 -11.08
C VAL A 99 -7.19 3.43 -11.46
N ALA A 100 -8.29 3.75 -10.76
CA ALA A 100 -9.59 3.15 -11.00
C ALA A 100 -10.09 3.39 -12.43
N ASP A 101 -9.98 4.61 -12.94
CA ASP A 101 -10.41 4.97 -14.30
C ASP A 101 -9.53 4.30 -15.38
N ALA A 102 -8.23 4.17 -15.12
CA ALA A 102 -7.32 3.45 -16.00
C ALA A 102 -7.66 1.95 -16.02
N ASN A 103 -7.90 1.37 -14.83
CA ASN A 103 -8.28 -0.03 -14.68
C ASN A 103 -9.61 -0.37 -15.37
N ALA A 104 -10.58 0.55 -15.37
CA ALA A 104 -11.87 0.35 -16.04
C ALA A 104 -11.74 0.11 -17.55
N LYS A 105 -10.63 0.46 -18.16
CA LYS A 105 -10.33 0.23 -19.58
C LYS A 105 -9.69 -1.14 -19.85
N VAL A 106 -9.22 -1.83 -18.81
CA VAL A 106 -8.51 -3.10 -18.92
C VAL A 106 -9.44 -4.27 -18.65
N LYS A 107 -9.41 -5.27 -19.50
CA LYS A 107 -10.22 -6.47 -19.35
C LYS A 107 -9.83 -7.25 -18.10
N LEU A 108 -10.78 -7.52 -17.23
CA LEU A 108 -10.60 -8.45 -16.11
C LEU A 108 -11.02 -9.86 -16.59
N LEU A 109 -10.06 -10.77 -16.68
CA LEU A 109 -10.29 -12.16 -17.11
C LEU A 109 -11.04 -12.94 -16.02
N THR A 110 -10.58 -12.80 -14.77
CA THR A 110 -11.21 -13.39 -13.58
C THR A 110 -10.66 -12.76 -12.30
N VAL A 111 -11.47 -12.71 -11.25
CA VAL A 111 -11.01 -12.33 -9.89
C VAL A 111 -10.29 -13.49 -9.18
N GLU A 112 -10.50 -14.72 -9.66
CA GLU A 112 -9.87 -15.94 -9.15
C GLU A 112 -8.62 -16.33 -9.95
N MET A 113 -8.04 -17.51 -9.66
CA MET A 113 -6.93 -18.06 -10.44
C MET A 113 -7.36 -18.29 -11.90
N PRO A 114 -6.67 -17.67 -12.87
CA PRO A 114 -7.01 -17.86 -14.28
C PRO A 114 -6.63 -19.28 -14.77
N ARG A 115 -7.22 -19.69 -15.86
CA ARG A 115 -6.76 -20.84 -16.65
C ARG A 115 -5.69 -20.37 -17.64
N PHE A 116 -4.71 -21.23 -17.93
CA PHE A 116 -3.65 -20.91 -18.89
C PHE A 116 -4.20 -20.55 -20.28
N GLU A 117 -5.20 -21.29 -20.76
CA GLU A 117 -5.84 -21.06 -22.04
C GLU A 117 -6.53 -19.71 -22.11
N SER A 118 -7.13 -19.25 -21.00
CA SER A 118 -7.78 -17.95 -20.95
C SER A 118 -6.78 -16.78 -21.01
N ILE A 119 -5.55 -17.00 -20.56
CA ILE A 119 -4.45 -16.04 -20.71
C ILE A 119 -4.00 -15.99 -22.16
N LEU A 120 -3.77 -17.16 -22.78
CA LEU A 120 -3.31 -17.24 -24.16
C LEU A 120 -4.37 -16.73 -25.17
N ALA A 121 -5.66 -16.84 -24.85
CA ALA A 121 -6.75 -16.29 -25.68
C ALA A 121 -6.68 -14.75 -25.84
N GLU A 122 -5.97 -14.07 -24.96
CA GLU A 122 -5.71 -12.62 -25.09
C GLU A 122 -4.50 -12.32 -26.00
N GLU A 123 -3.86 -13.34 -26.60
CA GLU A 123 -2.69 -13.20 -27.47
C GLU A 123 -1.60 -12.28 -26.86
N PRO A 124 -1.13 -12.57 -25.62
CA PRO A 124 -0.18 -11.69 -24.98
C PRO A 124 1.19 -11.75 -25.63
N ASP A 125 1.85 -10.60 -25.74
CA ASP A 125 3.28 -10.50 -26.08
C ASP A 125 4.17 -10.34 -24.83
N PHE A 126 3.55 -10.34 -23.63
CA PHE A 126 4.22 -10.27 -22.33
C PHE A 126 3.27 -10.71 -21.21
N VAL A 127 3.81 -11.44 -20.22
CA VAL A 127 3.06 -11.80 -19.02
C VAL A 127 3.86 -11.45 -17.76
N ALA A 128 3.30 -10.60 -16.89
CA ALA A 128 3.81 -10.35 -15.54
C ALA A 128 3.02 -11.13 -14.51
N ALA A 129 3.68 -11.64 -13.46
CA ALA A 129 3.02 -12.29 -12.34
C ALA A 129 3.53 -11.78 -10.99
N ALA A 130 2.59 -11.48 -10.09
CA ALA A 130 2.88 -11.00 -8.75
C ALA A 130 3.29 -12.12 -7.77
N LEU A 131 2.94 -13.38 -8.05
CA LEU A 131 3.12 -14.49 -7.12
C LEU A 131 3.64 -15.75 -7.83
N PRO A 132 4.48 -16.56 -7.16
CA PRO A 132 4.95 -17.86 -7.70
C PRO A 132 3.82 -18.85 -7.97
N SER A 133 2.71 -18.77 -7.23
CA SER A 133 1.53 -19.60 -7.46
C SER A 133 0.83 -19.33 -8.81
N LEU A 134 1.13 -18.19 -9.44
CA LEU A 134 0.58 -17.80 -10.75
C LEU A 134 1.52 -18.17 -11.91
N MET A 135 2.85 -18.20 -11.69
CA MET A 135 3.82 -18.44 -12.76
C MET A 135 5.15 -19.07 -12.30
N GLY A 136 5.24 -19.53 -11.07
CA GLY A 136 6.46 -20.18 -10.55
C GLY A 136 6.57 -21.66 -10.90
N PRO A 137 7.64 -22.35 -10.43
CA PRO A 137 7.86 -23.78 -10.70
C PRO A 137 6.73 -24.70 -10.25
N ASN A 138 6.03 -24.31 -9.16
CA ASN A 138 4.90 -25.03 -8.58
C ASN A 138 3.57 -24.30 -8.84
N SER A 139 3.49 -23.50 -9.89
CA SER A 139 2.29 -22.75 -10.25
C SER A 139 1.11 -23.70 -10.53
N LYS A 140 -0.08 -23.22 -10.13
CA LYS A 140 -1.36 -23.86 -10.46
C LYS A 140 -1.94 -23.35 -11.78
N VAL A 141 -1.34 -22.31 -12.37
CA VAL A 141 -1.79 -21.68 -13.62
C VAL A 141 -0.91 -22.16 -14.78
N ALA A 142 0.35 -21.74 -14.80
CA ALA A 142 1.35 -22.14 -15.79
C ALA A 142 2.76 -21.90 -15.24
N LYS A 143 3.75 -22.57 -15.81
CA LYS A 143 5.16 -22.29 -15.55
C LYS A 143 5.68 -21.26 -16.55
N ARG A 144 6.79 -20.61 -16.22
CA ARG A 144 7.46 -19.67 -17.16
C ARG A 144 7.85 -20.33 -18.47
N GLU A 145 8.29 -21.60 -18.40
CA GLU A 145 8.67 -22.42 -19.56
C GLU A 145 7.48 -22.67 -20.52
N ASP A 146 6.26 -22.69 -20.02
CA ASP A 146 5.08 -22.87 -20.86
C ASP A 146 4.80 -21.64 -21.72
N PHE A 147 4.98 -20.44 -21.17
CA PHE A 147 4.93 -19.18 -21.91
C PHE A 147 6.11 -19.05 -22.90
N GLN A 148 7.33 -19.49 -22.50
CA GLN A 148 8.50 -19.48 -23.37
C GLN A 148 8.32 -20.34 -24.64
N LYS A 149 7.65 -21.51 -24.52
CA LYS A 149 7.31 -22.36 -25.68
C LYS A 149 6.40 -21.67 -26.68
N MET A 150 5.66 -20.64 -26.21
CA MET A 150 4.76 -19.83 -27.04
C MET A 150 5.43 -18.48 -27.48
N ASP A 151 6.75 -18.36 -27.26
CA ASP A 151 7.54 -17.13 -27.55
C ASP A 151 7.02 -15.88 -26.77
N VAL A 152 6.39 -16.08 -25.60
CA VAL A 152 5.89 -15.03 -24.73
C VAL A 152 6.87 -14.79 -23.58
N PRO A 153 7.59 -13.65 -23.54
CA PRO A 153 8.47 -13.31 -22.44
C PRO A 153 7.68 -13.03 -21.16
N THR A 154 8.28 -13.41 -20.04
CA THR A 154 7.62 -13.35 -18.74
C THR A 154 8.41 -12.53 -17.73
N TYR A 155 7.70 -12.01 -16.70
CA TYR A 155 8.30 -11.33 -15.56
C TYR A 155 7.62 -11.77 -14.26
N LEU A 156 8.41 -12.23 -13.27
CA LEU A 156 7.92 -12.58 -11.94
C LEU A 156 8.41 -11.55 -10.93
N ALA A 157 7.53 -11.07 -10.07
CA ALA A 157 7.84 -10.05 -9.07
C ALA A 157 9.05 -10.46 -8.19
N PRO A 158 10.15 -9.67 -8.15
CA PRO A 158 11.38 -10.02 -7.43
C PRO A 158 11.17 -10.25 -5.93
N GLY A 159 10.21 -9.54 -5.33
CA GLY A 159 9.85 -9.67 -3.92
C GLY A 159 9.37 -11.06 -3.53
N THR A 160 8.95 -11.86 -4.49
CA THR A 160 8.45 -13.22 -4.27
C THR A 160 9.45 -14.33 -4.60
N CYS A 161 10.55 -14.00 -5.31
CA CYS A 161 11.59 -14.98 -5.68
C CYS A 161 12.45 -15.43 -4.50
N LEU A 162 12.53 -14.62 -3.45
CA LEU A 162 13.39 -14.85 -2.28
C LEU A 162 12.68 -15.62 -1.15
N ALA A 163 11.39 -15.91 -1.32
CA ALA A 163 10.70 -16.75 -0.34
C ALA A 163 11.09 -18.21 -0.56
N SER A 164 11.73 -18.79 0.44
CA SER A 164 11.97 -20.24 0.46
C SER A 164 10.69 -20.94 0.93
N GLY A 165 10.24 -21.96 0.22
CA GLY A 165 9.04 -22.68 0.63
C GLY A 165 8.97 -24.08 0.01
N THR A 166 8.31 -24.99 0.73
CA THR A 166 7.89 -26.28 0.21
C THR A 166 6.58 -26.12 -0.57
N ALA A 167 6.19 -27.12 -1.36
CA ALA A 167 4.92 -27.15 -2.08
C ALA A 167 3.67 -26.95 -1.17
N LYS A 168 3.81 -27.09 0.16
CA LYS A 168 2.76 -26.90 1.16
C LYS A 168 2.61 -25.45 1.61
N ASP A 169 3.65 -24.62 1.43
CA ASP A 169 3.65 -23.22 1.80
C ASP A 169 3.67 -22.36 0.52
N ALA A 170 2.48 -21.97 0.06
CA ALA A 170 2.31 -21.22 -1.18
C ALA A 170 2.97 -19.83 -1.17
N TYR A 171 3.25 -19.30 0.02
CA TYR A 171 3.87 -17.99 0.22
C TYR A 171 5.30 -18.08 0.74
N GLY A 172 5.71 -19.26 1.25
CA GLY A 172 7.03 -19.52 1.75
C GLY A 172 7.34 -18.92 3.11
N SER A 173 8.59 -19.07 3.51
CA SER A 173 9.18 -18.48 4.73
C SER A 173 10.29 -17.53 4.35
N ARG A 174 10.52 -16.52 5.17
CA ARG A 174 11.59 -15.52 4.99
C ARG A 174 12.49 -15.52 6.22
N ASP A 175 13.76 -15.71 6.03
CA ASP A 175 14.80 -15.60 7.05
C ASP A 175 15.21 -14.13 7.32
N GLN A 176 14.92 -13.24 6.37
CA GLN A 176 15.19 -11.81 6.45
C GLN A 176 13.94 -10.98 6.22
N LEU A 177 13.90 -9.80 6.84
CA LEU A 177 12.82 -8.84 6.64
C LEU A 177 12.73 -8.46 5.15
N TRP A 178 11.50 -8.49 4.61
CA TRP A 178 11.24 -8.01 3.26
C TRP A 178 11.74 -6.58 3.08
N ASN A 179 12.43 -6.35 1.95
CA ASN A 179 13.01 -5.07 1.63
C ASN A 179 12.26 -4.41 0.46
N PRO A 180 11.78 -3.16 0.59
CA PRO A 180 11.08 -2.44 -0.47
C PRO A 180 11.94 -2.18 -1.71
N GLU A 181 13.27 -2.27 -1.63
CA GLU A 181 14.14 -2.19 -2.81
C GLU A 181 13.81 -3.29 -3.85
N LEU A 182 13.23 -4.42 -3.43
CA LEU A 182 12.71 -5.44 -4.36
C LEU A 182 11.51 -4.94 -5.15
N LEU A 183 10.63 -4.14 -4.53
CA LEU A 183 9.52 -3.46 -5.19
C LEU A 183 10.03 -2.35 -6.12
N TYR A 184 11.00 -1.56 -5.68
CA TYR A 184 11.57 -0.51 -6.51
C TYR A 184 12.29 -1.09 -7.72
N ARG A 185 12.97 -2.22 -7.55
CA ARG A 185 13.53 -2.99 -8.66
C ARG A 185 12.44 -3.48 -9.62
N GLU A 186 11.30 -3.99 -9.14
CA GLU A 186 10.17 -4.42 -9.97
C GLU A 186 9.65 -3.24 -10.82
N ILE A 187 9.47 -2.07 -10.20
CA ILE A 187 9.00 -0.86 -10.89
C ILE A 187 10.02 -0.39 -11.94
N ASP A 188 11.32 -0.34 -11.59
CA ASP A 188 12.39 0.04 -12.51
C ASP A 188 12.44 -0.90 -13.71
N GLU A 189 12.51 -2.22 -13.46
CA GLU A 189 12.61 -3.23 -14.51
C GLU A 189 11.37 -3.22 -15.42
N LEU A 190 10.16 -3.16 -14.87
CA LEU A 190 8.92 -3.06 -15.66
C LEU A 190 8.89 -1.77 -16.46
N SER A 191 9.26 -0.63 -15.89
CA SER A 191 9.28 0.64 -16.62
C SER A 191 10.26 0.63 -17.80
N ARG A 192 11.39 -0.04 -17.65
CA ARG A 192 12.36 -0.24 -18.74
C ARG A 192 11.85 -1.24 -19.78
N ILE A 193 11.21 -2.34 -19.37
CA ILE A 193 10.60 -3.31 -20.29
C ILE A 193 9.56 -2.62 -21.19
N PHE A 194 8.82 -1.64 -20.68
CA PHE A 194 7.77 -0.92 -21.39
C PHE A 194 8.22 0.41 -22.02
N ASP A 195 9.51 0.74 -21.99
CA ASP A 195 10.08 2.00 -22.52
C ASP A 195 9.46 3.28 -21.89
N VAL A 196 9.29 3.25 -20.58
CA VAL A 196 8.81 4.39 -19.77
C VAL A 196 9.65 4.60 -18.49
N PRO A 197 11.01 4.57 -18.56
CA PRO A 197 11.85 4.59 -17.37
C PRO A 197 11.66 5.84 -16.51
N ASP A 198 11.37 6.99 -17.10
CA ASP A 198 11.13 8.24 -16.36
C ASP A 198 9.88 8.12 -15.45
N ARG A 199 8.84 7.42 -15.92
CA ARG A 199 7.63 7.16 -15.10
C ARG A 199 7.94 6.21 -13.94
N GLY A 200 8.80 5.20 -14.17
CA GLY A 200 9.28 4.30 -13.13
C GLY A 200 10.02 5.05 -12.02
N GLN A 201 10.97 5.91 -12.40
CA GLN A 201 11.73 6.72 -11.45
C GLN A 201 10.83 7.68 -10.66
N ALA A 202 9.84 8.30 -11.30
CA ALA A 202 8.86 9.16 -10.63
C ALA A 202 8.01 8.39 -9.60
N LEU A 203 7.54 7.18 -9.95
CA LEU A 203 6.78 6.33 -9.04
C LEU A 203 7.63 5.87 -7.85
N ILE A 204 8.87 5.47 -8.08
CA ILE A 204 9.81 5.09 -7.00
C ILE A 204 10.07 6.28 -6.06
N ALA A 205 10.26 7.47 -6.61
CA ALA A 205 10.48 8.68 -5.81
C ALA A 205 9.25 9.02 -4.94
N ASP A 206 8.02 8.89 -5.47
CA ASP A 206 6.78 9.08 -4.69
C ASP A 206 6.68 8.06 -3.54
N LEU A 207 6.93 6.78 -3.81
CA LEU A 207 6.88 5.74 -2.78
C LEU A 207 7.93 5.96 -1.68
N LYS A 208 9.17 6.32 -2.04
CA LYS A 208 10.24 6.67 -1.07
C LYS A 208 9.88 7.91 -0.25
N ALA A 209 9.24 8.90 -0.84
CA ALA A 209 8.76 10.08 -0.10
C ALA A 209 7.66 9.72 0.91
N ARG A 210 6.76 8.77 0.57
CA ARG A 210 5.75 8.25 1.49
C ARG A 210 6.38 7.48 2.65
N GLU A 211 7.37 6.64 2.40
CA GLU A 211 8.12 5.95 3.46
C GLU A 211 8.77 6.95 4.43
N ALA A 212 9.45 7.96 3.89
CA ALA A 212 10.08 9.00 4.71
C ALA A 212 9.05 9.73 5.59
N LYS A 213 7.85 10.01 5.05
CA LYS A 213 6.75 10.60 5.80
C LYS A 213 6.26 9.70 6.93
N VAL A 214 6.08 8.40 6.67
CA VAL A 214 5.68 7.42 7.70
C VAL A 214 6.72 7.34 8.80
N ARG A 215 8.02 7.25 8.47
CA ARG A 215 9.11 7.25 9.45
C ARG A 215 9.13 8.54 10.29
N ALA A 216 8.87 9.69 9.67
CA ALA A 216 8.80 10.97 10.39
C ALA A 216 7.60 11.03 11.36
N LEU A 217 6.46 10.41 11.02
CA LEU A 217 5.33 10.25 11.93
C LEU A 217 5.65 9.28 13.07
N ALA A 218 6.27 8.14 12.75
CA ALA A 218 6.67 7.14 13.73
C ALA A 218 7.64 7.70 14.77
N ALA A 219 8.59 8.53 14.35
CA ALA A 219 9.57 9.18 15.23
C ALA A 219 8.94 10.12 16.27
N LYS A 220 7.70 10.60 16.03
CA LYS A 220 6.93 11.41 17.00
C LYS A 220 6.21 10.56 18.05
N GLY A 221 6.21 9.22 17.91
CA GLY A 221 5.51 8.29 18.79
C GLY A 221 4.03 8.13 18.37
N LEU A 222 3.71 7.03 17.71
CA LEU A 222 2.35 6.74 17.23
C LEU A 222 1.48 6.06 18.30
N VAL A 223 2.07 5.44 19.31
CA VAL A 223 1.38 4.73 20.40
C VAL A 223 1.84 5.30 21.74
N ALA A 224 0.93 5.96 22.45
CA ALA A 224 1.23 6.60 23.73
C ALA A 224 1.86 5.61 24.73
N GLY A 225 2.97 6.02 25.36
CA GLY A 225 3.69 5.23 26.35
C GLY A 225 4.49 4.06 25.79
N LYS A 226 4.65 3.94 24.45
CA LYS A 226 5.39 2.89 23.79
C LYS A 226 6.47 3.49 22.90
N THR A 227 7.72 3.15 23.17
CA THR A 227 8.86 3.50 22.32
C THR A 227 8.98 2.60 21.09
N ARG A 228 8.56 1.34 21.24
CA ARG A 228 8.56 0.34 20.17
C ARG A 228 7.31 -0.54 20.28
N PRO A 229 6.16 -0.09 19.73
CA PRO A 229 4.90 -0.81 19.84
C PRO A 229 4.93 -2.13 19.06
N SER A 230 4.17 -3.12 19.56
CA SER A 230 3.96 -4.40 18.89
C SER A 230 2.68 -4.38 18.08
N PHE A 231 2.75 -4.87 16.83
CA PHE A 231 1.64 -4.90 15.89
C PHE A 231 1.25 -6.35 15.58
N LEU A 232 -0.02 -6.68 15.71
CA LEU A 232 -0.60 -7.90 15.15
C LEU A 232 -1.25 -7.56 13.81
N PHE A 233 -0.89 -8.28 12.75
CA PHE A 233 -1.56 -8.17 11.44
C PHE A 233 -2.45 -9.38 11.21
N TRP A 234 -3.76 -9.20 11.37
CA TRP A 234 -4.74 -10.26 11.19
C TRP A 234 -5.40 -10.19 9.83
N PHE A 235 -5.09 -11.18 8.98
CA PHE A 235 -5.61 -11.24 7.62
C PHE A 235 -7.05 -11.74 7.56
N SER A 236 -7.33 -12.95 8.05
CA SER A 236 -8.68 -13.53 8.08
C SER A 236 -8.74 -14.79 8.94
N SER A 237 -9.95 -15.30 9.16
CA SER A 237 -10.21 -16.62 9.73
C SER A 237 -11.46 -17.21 9.08
N PRO A 238 -11.54 -18.54 8.90
CA PRO A 238 -12.73 -19.18 8.35
C PRO A 238 -13.99 -18.93 9.20
N SER A 239 -13.84 -18.95 10.52
CA SER A 239 -14.88 -18.66 11.51
C SER A 239 -14.26 -18.10 12.80
N PRO A 240 -15.05 -17.58 13.74
CA PRO A 240 -14.57 -17.12 15.05
C PRO A 240 -13.82 -18.18 15.87
N SER A 241 -14.20 -19.45 15.73
CA SER A 241 -13.59 -20.58 16.43
C SER A 241 -12.38 -21.20 15.72
N ALA A 242 -12.08 -20.77 14.49
CA ALA A 242 -10.96 -21.28 13.73
C ALA A 242 -9.68 -20.46 13.99
N ASP A 243 -8.54 -21.10 13.80
CA ASP A 243 -7.24 -20.44 13.82
C ASP A 243 -7.20 -19.26 12.85
N ALA A 244 -6.55 -18.19 13.27
CA ALA A 244 -6.43 -16.97 12.49
C ALA A 244 -5.22 -17.05 11.55
N TYR A 245 -5.40 -16.62 10.30
CA TYR A 245 -4.30 -16.33 9.39
C TYR A 245 -3.73 -14.95 9.76
N VAL A 246 -2.50 -14.95 10.24
CA VAL A 246 -1.77 -13.75 10.65
C VAL A 246 -0.49 -13.63 9.84
N ALA A 247 0.03 -12.41 9.72
CA ALA A 247 1.28 -12.21 8.98
C ALA A 247 2.51 -12.51 9.86
N GLY A 248 3.46 -13.26 9.33
CA GLY A 248 4.74 -13.53 9.97
C GLY A 248 5.67 -12.31 10.02
N LYS A 249 6.76 -12.43 10.81
CA LYS A 249 7.63 -11.29 11.17
C LYS A 249 8.41 -10.68 10.00
N ASN A 250 8.74 -11.47 8.98
CA ASN A 250 9.68 -11.06 7.93
C ASN A 250 9.03 -10.66 6.60
N GLY A 251 7.69 -10.78 6.47
CA GLY A 251 6.94 -10.34 5.28
C GLY A 251 6.72 -8.83 5.21
N ALA A 252 5.88 -8.41 4.28
CA ALA A 252 5.50 -7.00 4.10
C ALA A 252 4.91 -6.39 5.38
N SER A 253 4.11 -7.15 6.15
CA SER A 253 3.55 -6.70 7.43
C SER A 253 4.63 -6.45 8.48
N GLY A 254 5.69 -7.28 8.52
CA GLY A 254 6.85 -7.03 9.37
C GLY A 254 7.57 -5.73 9.00
N TYR A 255 7.70 -5.46 7.69
CA TYR A 255 8.25 -4.19 7.21
C TYR A 255 7.34 -2.99 7.56
N ILE A 256 6.02 -3.12 7.46
CA ILE A 256 5.09 -2.08 7.92
C ILE A 256 5.32 -1.79 9.41
N ALA A 257 5.43 -2.82 10.26
CA ALA A 257 5.69 -2.65 11.68
C ALA A 257 7.01 -1.91 11.94
N ASP A 258 8.10 -2.27 11.22
CA ASP A 258 9.39 -1.58 11.31
C ASP A 258 9.30 -0.12 10.86
N LEU A 259 8.64 0.14 9.73
CA LEU A 259 8.42 1.49 9.20
C LEU A 259 7.64 2.39 10.18
N LEU A 260 6.72 1.78 10.95
CA LEU A 260 5.95 2.43 12.03
C LEU A 260 6.73 2.54 13.35
N GLY A 261 8.02 2.17 13.38
CA GLY A 261 8.87 2.23 14.56
C GLY A 261 8.60 1.12 15.59
N GLY A 262 7.94 0.03 15.20
CA GLY A 262 7.55 -1.05 16.08
C GLY A 262 8.09 -2.43 15.66
N THR A 263 7.40 -3.48 16.08
CA THR A 263 7.70 -4.88 15.75
C THR A 263 6.43 -5.64 15.43
N ASN A 264 6.53 -6.69 14.62
CA ASN A 264 5.44 -7.65 14.48
C ASN A 264 5.34 -8.51 15.76
N ALA A 265 4.15 -8.63 16.34
CA ALA A 265 3.89 -9.46 17.52
C ALA A 265 4.04 -10.96 17.22
N VAL A 266 3.87 -11.37 15.96
CA VAL A 266 4.08 -12.73 15.47
C VAL A 266 5.54 -12.91 15.12
N THR A 267 6.23 -13.83 15.80
CA THR A 267 7.68 -14.09 15.61
C THR A 267 7.97 -15.20 14.60
N ASN A 268 6.95 -15.81 14.02
CA ASN A 268 7.08 -16.86 13.02
C ASN A 268 7.67 -16.31 11.70
N GLU A 269 8.53 -17.08 11.05
CA GLU A 269 9.17 -16.74 9.77
C GLU A 269 8.33 -17.16 8.55
N THR A 270 7.36 -18.06 8.75
CA THR A 270 6.36 -18.37 7.72
C THR A 270 5.60 -17.09 7.36
N GLU A 271 5.41 -16.83 6.09
CA GLU A 271 4.77 -15.58 5.65
C GLU A 271 3.33 -15.46 6.16
N TRP A 272 2.59 -16.59 6.17
CA TRP A 272 1.19 -16.68 6.59
C TRP A 272 0.95 -17.85 7.55
N PRO A 273 1.46 -17.80 8.80
CA PRO A 273 1.14 -18.82 9.78
C PRO A 273 -0.34 -18.75 10.20
N THR A 274 -0.91 -19.89 10.57
CA THR A 274 -2.15 -19.96 11.33
C THR A 274 -1.82 -20.01 12.82
N MET A 275 -2.59 -19.28 13.64
CA MET A 275 -2.41 -19.23 15.09
C MET A 275 -3.74 -19.34 15.80
N SER A 276 -3.77 -20.09 16.90
CA SER A 276 -4.93 -20.11 17.79
C SER A 276 -5.11 -18.77 18.49
N TRP A 277 -6.33 -18.46 18.90
CA TRP A 277 -6.62 -17.20 19.59
C TRP A 277 -5.92 -17.11 20.95
N GLU A 278 -5.71 -18.21 21.65
CA GLU A 278 -4.94 -18.25 22.89
C GLU A 278 -3.49 -17.82 22.64
N SER A 279 -2.88 -18.33 21.56
CA SER A 279 -1.52 -17.94 21.17
C SER A 279 -1.43 -16.48 20.76
N ILE A 280 -2.43 -15.95 20.06
CA ILE A 280 -2.51 -14.54 19.67
C ILE A 280 -2.66 -13.65 20.90
N ILE A 281 -3.56 -13.98 21.82
CA ILE A 281 -3.78 -13.22 23.06
C ILE A 281 -2.48 -13.16 23.88
N ALA A 282 -1.76 -14.28 23.96
CA ALA A 282 -0.47 -14.35 24.68
C ALA A 282 0.62 -13.46 24.10
N THR A 283 0.53 -12.99 22.86
CA THR A 283 1.48 -12.00 22.28
C THR A 283 1.29 -10.59 22.82
N HIS A 284 0.16 -10.28 23.46
CA HIS A 284 -0.18 -8.97 24.01
C HIS A 284 0.10 -7.80 23.06
N PRO A 285 -0.43 -7.78 21.82
CA PRO A 285 -0.14 -6.74 20.86
C PRO A 285 -0.63 -5.37 21.34
N ASP A 286 0.14 -4.31 21.07
CA ASP A 286 -0.24 -2.93 21.37
C ASP A 286 -1.25 -2.38 20.36
N VAL A 287 -1.19 -2.88 19.12
CA VAL A 287 -2.08 -2.50 18.00
C VAL A 287 -2.48 -3.76 17.23
N ILE A 288 -3.75 -3.86 16.85
CA ILE A 288 -4.24 -4.89 15.93
C ILE A 288 -4.57 -4.24 14.58
N VAL A 289 -3.84 -4.63 13.54
CA VAL A 289 -4.14 -4.23 12.16
C VAL A 289 -5.03 -5.29 11.54
N VAL A 290 -6.25 -4.91 11.20
CA VAL A 290 -7.31 -5.78 10.70
C VAL A 290 -7.40 -5.62 9.19
N ALA A 291 -7.17 -6.70 8.43
CA ALA A 291 -7.32 -6.67 6.98
C ALA A 291 -8.77 -6.44 6.54
N SER A 292 -8.97 -5.54 5.59
CA SER A 292 -10.20 -5.43 4.81
C SER A 292 -10.04 -6.24 3.52
N LEU A 293 -10.90 -7.21 3.30
CA LEU A 293 -10.91 -8.06 2.12
C LEU A 293 -12.22 -7.89 1.37
N ASP A 294 -12.14 -7.72 0.06
CA ASP A 294 -13.34 -7.50 -0.79
C ASP A 294 -14.00 -8.81 -1.23
N ARG A 295 -13.39 -9.94 -0.90
CA ARG A 295 -13.93 -11.29 -1.12
C ARG A 295 -14.94 -11.68 -0.03
N ASN A 296 -15.73 -12.73 -0.29
CA ASN A 296 -16.68 -13.34 0.66
C ASN A 296 -16.41 -14.86 0.80
N ARG A 297 -15.14 -15.24 0.98
CA ARG A 297 -14.76 -16.64 1.13
C ARG A 297 -15.03 -17.15 2.54
N TRP A 298 -14.78 -16.32 3.56
CA TRP A 298 -14.88 -16.67 4.96
C TRP A 298 -15.70 -15.63 5.72
N GLU A 299 -16.28 -16.07 6.84
CA GLU A 299 -17.07 -15.21 7.73
C GLU A 299 -16.28 -13.97 8.16
N LEU A 300 -14.99 -14.17 8.54
CA LEU A 300 -14.11 -13.12 9.01
C LEU A 300 -13.24 -12.52 7.88
N ASP A 301 -13.77 -12.35 6.66
CA ASP A 301 -13.11 -11.58 5.61
C ASP A 301 -13.39 -10.07 5.76
N LYS A 302 -14.57 -9.70 6.29
CA LYS A 302 -14.96 -8.29 6.44
C LYS A 302 -14.42 -7.69 7.74
N PRO A 303 -13.88 -6.45 7.70
CA PRO A 303 -13.30 -5.82 8.89
C PRO A 303 -14.34 -5.60 10.01
N GLN A 304 -15.61 -5.35 9.65
CA GLN A 304 -16.69 -5.19 10.62
C GLN A 304 -16.93 -6.47 11.45
N ALA A 305 -16.94 -7.64 10.77
CA ALA A 305 -17.09 -8.93 11.45
C ALA A 305 -15.90 -9.23 12.37
N LYS A 306 -14.67 -8.91 11.92
CA LYS A 306 -13.46 -9.05 12.74
C LYS A 306 -13.49 -8.16 13.99
N ILE A 307 -13.86 -6.88 13.84
CA ILE A 307 -13.96 -5.94 14.97
C ILE A 307 -15.06 -6.38 15.91
N ALA A 308 -16.23 -6.81 15.40
CA ALA A 308 -17.31 -7.34 16.22
C ALA A 308 -16.85 -8.55 17.04
N PHE A 309 -16.16 -9.51 16.43
CA PHE A 309 -15.57 -10.65 17.12
C PHE A 309 -14.60 -10.20 18.21
N LEU A 310 -13.60 -9.36 17.90
CA LEU A 310 -12.62 -8.90 18.89
C LEU A 310 -13.26 -8.21 20.11
N THR A 311 -14.36 -7.49 19.91
CA THR A 311 -15.01 -6.71 20.97
C THR A 311 -16.07 -7.49 21.74
N SER A 312 -16.63 -8.58 21.19
CA SER A 312 -17.71 -9.36 21.83
C SER A 312 -17.21 -10.64 22.49
N ASP A 313 -16.16 -11.26 21.98
CA ASP A 313 -15.60 -12.49 22.55
C ASP A 313 -14.98 -12.24 23.94
N THR A 314 -15.18 -13.16 24.87
CA THR A 314 -14.81 -12.98 26.28
C THR A 314 -13.32 -12.89 26.53
N ALA A 315 -12.50 -13.51 25.67
CA ALA A 315 -11.05 -13.52 25.81
C ALA A 315 -10.40 -12.38 25.01
N THR A 316 -10.78 -12.20 23.74
CA THR A 316 -10.15 -11.19 22.88
C THR A 316 -10.47 -9.76 23.29
N ARG A 317 -11.67 -9.48 23.84
CA ARG A 317 -12.02 -8.15 24.35
C ARG A 317 -11.12 -7.67 25.51
N GLU A 318 -10.46 -8.60 26.21
CA GLU A 318 -9.55 -8.29 27.30
C GLU A 318 -8.15 -7.87 26.81
N MET A 319 -7.83 -8.05 25.53
CA MET A 319 -6.54 -7.62 24.96
C MET A 319 -6.34 -6.11 25.08
N PRO A 320 -5.13 -5.63 25.46
CA PRO A 320 -4.85 -4.20 25.62
C PRO A 320 -5.18 -3.37 24.38
N ALA A 321 -4.89 -3.90 23.17
CA ALA A 321 -5.22 -3.23 21.91
C ALA A 321 -6.73 -3.04 21.72
N VAL A 322 -7.54 -4.03 22.10
CA VAL A 322 -9.00 -3.97 21.97
C VAL A 322 -9.58 -2.99 22.99
N LYS A 323 -9.18 -3.09 24.27
CA LYS A 323 -9.63 -2.18 25.35
C LYS A 323 -9.31 -0.71 25.04
N SER A 324 -8.18 -0.44 24.43
CA SER A 324 -7.75 0.92 24.08
C SER A 324 -8.26 1.38 22.71
N GLY A 325 -9.04 0.55 21.98
CA GLY A 325 -9.55 0.87 20.66
C GLY A 325 -8.50 0.92 19.56
N ARG A 326 -7.29 0.41 19.80
CA ARG A 326 -6.20 0.40 18.80
C ARG A 326 -6.35 -0.79 17.84
N MET A 327 -7.48 -0.81 17.14
CA MET A 327 -7.81 -1.71 16.04
C MET A 327 -7.89 -0.88 14.76
N ILE A 328 -6.94 -1.06 13.86
CA ILE A 328 -6.82 -0.27 12.63
C ILE A 328 -7.20 -1.13 11.43
N VAL A 329 -8.13 -0.66 10.62
CA VAL A 329 -8.49 -1.33 9.38
C VAL A 329 -7.50 -0.92 8.28
N MET A 330 -6.93 -1.91 7.61
CA MET A 330 -6.02 -1.71 6.47
C MET A 330 -6.45 -2.61 5.30
N ASP A 331 -6.16 -2.21 4.06
CA ASP A 331 -6.34 -3.09 2.90
C ASP A 331 -5.52 -4.39 3.07
N GLY A 332 -6.17 -5.54 2.91
CA GLY A 332 -5.50 -6.83 3.10
C GLY A 332 -4.38 -7.10 2.09
N SER A 333 -4.47 -6.54 0.88
CA SER A 333 -3.40 -6.68 -0.13
C SER A 333 -2.13 -5.94 0.26
N ALA A 334 -2.22 -4.94 1.16
CA ALA A 334 -1.05 -4.25 1.69
C ALA A 334 -0.18 -5.14 2.61
N MET A 335 -0.75 -6.22 3.14
CA MET A 335 -0.01 -7.19 3.96
C MET A 335 0.89 -8.12 3.14
N ASN A 336 0.79 -8.10 1.80
CA ASN A 336 1.67 -8.82 0.90
C ASN A 336 2.68 -7.86 0.25
N PRO A 337 3.89 -8.35 -0.15
CA PRO A 337 4.85 -7.57 -0.92
C PRO A 337 4.20 -6.92 -2.15
N SER A 338 4.00 -5.61 -2.12
CA SER A 338 3.30 -4.89 -3.18
C SER A 338 3.49 -3.37 -3.06
N VAL A 339 3.06 -2.61 -4.07
CA VAL A 339 2.95 -1.14 -3.98
C VAL A 339 2.05 -0.72 -2.82
N ARG A 340 1.05 -1.53 -2.48
CA ARG A 340 0.11 -1.28 -1.39
C ARG A 340 0.74 -1.35 -0.01
N THR A 341 1.88 -2.03 0.15
CA THR A 341 2.60 -2.09 1.43
C THR A 341 2.94 -0.69 1.95
N ILE A 342 3.40 0.20 1.08
CA ILE A 342 3.73 1.58 1.46
C ILE A 342 2.46 2.40 1.75
N TYR A 343 1.41 2.26 0.92
CA TYR A 343 0.12 2.92 1.17
C TYR A 343 -0.55 2.42 2.46
N GLY A 344 -0.45 1.12 2.76
CA GLY A 344 -0.96 0.53 4.00
C GLY A 344 -0.24 1.06 5.23
N ALA A 345 1.09 1.17 5.19
CA ALA A 345 1.86 1.78 6.26
C ALA A 345 1.43 3.24 6.51
N GLU A 346 1.24 4.04 5.46
CA GLU A 346 0.75 5.42 5.56
C GLU A 346 -0.66 5.48 6.17
N GLN A 347 -1.54 4.55 5.77
CA GLN A 347 -2.90 4.44 6.33
C GLN A 347 -2.88 4.13 7.82
N VAL A 348 -2.06 3.16 8.26
CA VAL A 348 -1.94 2.81 9.69
C VAL A 348 -1.35 3.96 10.48
N ALA A 349 -0.29 4.62 9.98
CA ALA A 349 0.34 5.76 10.65
C ALA A 349 -0.66 6.91 10.88
N ARG A 350 -1.45 7.26 9.87
CA ARG A 350 -2.48 8.31 9.98
C ARG A 350 -3.56 7.93 10.98
N ALA A 351 -4.07 6.71 10.92
CA ALA A 351 -5.12 6.26 11.83
C ALA A 351 -4.66 6.28 13.30
N LEU A 352 -3.41 5.90 13.57
CA LEU A 352 -2.84 5.97 14.92
C LEU A 352 -2.64 7.42 15.36
N GLN A 353 -2.22 8.31 14.47
CA GLN A 353 -2.10 9.74 14.78
C GLN A 353 -3.46 10.36 15.12
N GLU A 354 -4.49 10.11 14.31
CA GLU A 354 -5.86 10.59 14.55
C GLU A 354 -6.42 10.07 15.87
N GLN A 355 -6.14 8.81 16.23
CA GLN A 355 -6.54 8.25 17.52
C GLN A 355 -5.82 8.95 18.69
N ALA A 356 -4.52 9.22 18.57
CA ALA A 356 -3.75 9.93 19.59
C ALA A 356 -4.28 11.37 19.80
N GLU A 357 -4.56 12.09 18.73
CA GLU A 357 -5.13 13.46 18.77
C GLU A 357 -6.54 13.46 19.38
N SER A 358 -7.40 12.48 19.06
CA SER A 358 -8.74 12.33 19.65
C SER A 358 -8.66 12.05 21.15
N GLN A 359 -7.74 11.20 21.59
CA GLN A 359 -7.54 10.91 23.02
C GLN A 359 -7.04 12.15 23.78
N ALA A 360 -6.12 12.91 23.19
CA ALA A 360 -5.61 14.16 23.78
C ALA A 360 -6.68 15.27 23.91
N SER A 361 -7.63 15.31 22.98
CA SER A 361 -8.72 16.31 22.96
C SER A 361 -9.96 15.87 23.75
N GLY A 362 -10.00 14.66 24.33
CA GLY A 362 -11.16 14.12 25.04
C GLY A 362 -12.36 13.81 24.12
N ALA A 363 -12.18 13.83 22.79
CA ALA A 363 -13.21 13.50 21.82
C ALA A 363 -13.44 11.97 21.77
N PRO A 364 -14.68 11.49 21.58
CA PRO A 364 -14.94 10.07 21.49
C PRO A 364 -14.22 9.47 20.26
N SER A 365 -13.47 8.38 20.49
CA SER A 365 -12.79 7.63 19.44
C SER A 365 -13.81 7.20 18.37
N LYS A 366 -13.62 7.61 17.12
CA LYS A 366 -14.40 7.11 15.98
C LYS A 366 -13.89 5.72 15.62
N VAL A 367 -14.28 4.69 16.39
CA VAL A 367 -14.27 3.32 15.85
C VAL A 367 -15.25 3.31 14.68
N PRO A 368 -14.87 2.84 13.49
CA PRO A 368 -15.78 2.75 12.36
C PRO A 368 -16.93 1.79 12.70
N GLY A 369 -18.03 2.34 13.22
CA GLY A 369 -19.27 1.59 13.43
C GLY A 369 -19.88 1.20 12.08
N PRO A 370 -20.72 0.14 12.02
CA PRO A 370 -21.37 -0.28 10.79
C PRO A 370 -22.23 0.87 10.28
N LYS A 371 -21.96 1.34 9.05
CA LYS A 371 -22.89 2.22 8.34
C LYS A 371 -24.20 1.45 8.22
N LYS A 372 -25.26 1.94 8.88
CA LYS A 372 -26.61 1.42 8.69
C LYS A 372 -26.93 1.53 7.19
N SER A 373 -27.11 0.38 6.53
CA SER A 373 -27.67 0.32 5.20
C SER A 373 -29.09 0.88 5.29
N GLY A 374 -29.33 2.04 4.67
CA GLY A 374 -30.66 2.60 4.54
C GLY A 374 -31.50 1.63 3.72
N THR A 375 -32.43 0.93 4.36
CA THR A 375 -33.53 0.24 3.69
C THR A 375 -34.43 1.32 3.11
N SER A 376 -34.29 1.54 1.80
CA SER A 376 -35.28 2.21 0.98
C SER A 376 -36.51 1.28 0.96
N SER A 377 -37.53 1.60 1.75
CA SER A 377 -38.85 1.00 1.64
C SER A 377 -39.54 1.63 0.43
N ASP A 378 -39.42 0.99 -0.72
CA ASP A 378 -40.25 1.28 -1.88
C ASP A 378 -41.64 0.69 -1.62
N ARG A 379 -42.57 1.54 -1.22
CA ARG A 379 -44.00 1.25 -1.22
C ARG A 379 -44.49 1.45 -2.65
N SER A 380 -44.59 0.38 -3.40
CA SER A 380 -45.45 0.36 -4.57
C SER A 380 -46.90 0.18 -4.14
N GLU A 381 -47.67 1.25 -4.14
CA GLU A 381 -49.14 1.20 -4.15
C GLU A 381 -49.63 0.69 -5.51
N SER A 382 -50.50 -0.30 -5.43
CA SER A 382 -51.27 -0.87 -6.50
C SER A 382 -52.24 0.12 -7.16
N ARG A 383 -52.30 0.09 -8.46
CA ARG A 383 -53.54 0.13 -9.23
C ARG A 383 -53.38 -0.60 -10.58
#